data_a54baab1f7b8387bda1f68fccaf1d6e7
#
_entry.id   a54baab1f7b8387bda1f68fccaf1d6e7
#
_cell.length_a   1.000
_cell.length_b   1.000
_cell.length_c   1.000
_cell.angle_alpha   90.00
_cell.angle_beta   90.00
_cell.angle_gamma   90.00
#
_symmetry.space_group_name_H-M   'P 1'
#
loop_
_entity.id
_entity.type
_entity.pdbx_description
1 polymer ?
#
loop_
_entity_poly.entity_id
_entity_poly.type
_entity_poly.pdbx_seq_one_letter_code
_entity_poly.pdbx_strand_id
1 'polypeptide(L)'
;MFSNIGAIAIGVLVLLLVASLYSWTVILGKMAAFSKATKESRKFIRAFRKATRLQEIAALTSEYSASPLAQVFEDVYETYKRVTGGSGPPRNLAPLERTAQTAASEAVTALERRMTWLATIGSTSPFVGLFGTVMGVVDAFHGIGVAGGGSLKAVAPGIAEALITTAAGLFVAVPAVVAYNQFTARIKVFASAIDDFSRELLNSLEEIPVRAQAPPRTLEE
;
A
#
# COMPACT_ATOMS: atom_id res chain seq x y z
N MET A 1 18.55 21.73 28.52
CA MET A 1 18.12 22.37 27.27
C MET A 1 16.60 22.32 27.06
N PHE A 2 15.88 21.37 27.65
CA PHE A 2 14.42 21.18 27.46
C PHE A 2 13.54 21.64 28.64
N SER A 3 14.08 22.29 29.66
CA SER A 3 13.34 22.60 30.90
C SER A 3 12.44 23.84 30.85
N ASN A 4 12.45 24.60 29.76
CA ASN A 4 11.64 25.83 29.61
C ASN A 4 10.78 25.84 28.34
N ILE A 5 10.58 24.69 27.70
CA ILE A 5 9.75 24.63 26.49
C ILE A 5 8.29 24.86 26.87
N GLY A 6 7.63 25.81 26.22
CA GLY A 6 6.22 26.09 26.44
C GLY A 6 5.35 24.83 26.28
N ALA A 7 4.29 24.70 27.07
CA ALA A 7 3.44 23.52 27.07
C ALA A 7 2.87 23.19 25.66
N ILE A 8 2.60 24.20 24.84
CA ILE A 8 2.12 24.04 23.46
C ILE A 8 3.19 23.44 22.57
N ALA A 9 4.43 23.92 22.67
CA ALA A 9 5.55 23.40 21.89
C ALA A 9 5.84 21.91 22.24
N ILE A 10 5.77 21.55 23.51
CA ILE A 10 5.88 20.15 23.95
C ILE A 10 4.76 19.31 23.32
N GLY A 11 3.50 19.76 23.37
CA GLY A 11 2.37 19.09 22.76
C GLY A 11 2.55 18.85 21.26
N VAL A 12 3.05 19.85 20.53
CA VAL A 12 3.37 19.75 19.10
C VAL A 12 4.47 18.71 18.86
N LEU A 13 5.56 18.75 19.64
CA LEU A 13 6.67 17.81 19.49
C LEU A 13 6.24 16.36 19.80
N VAL A 14 5.40 16.14 20.81
CA VAL A 14 4.85 14.83 21.13
C VAL A 14 3.96 14.32 19.99
N LEU A 15 3.08 15.17 19.44
CA LEU A 15 2.24 14.83 18.30
C LEU A 15 3.08 14.42 17.08
N LEU A 16 4.12 15.21 16.76
CA LEU A 16 5.05 14.91 15.67
C LEU A 16 5.84 13.62 15.91
N LEU A 17 6.25 13.35 17.16
CA LEU A 17 6.92 12.10 17.51
C LEU A 17 6.02 10.89 17.27
N VAL A 18 4.77 10.95 17.71
CA VAL A 18 3.78 9.89 17.48
C VAL A 18 3.54 9.67 15.98
N ALA A 19 3.37 10.76 15.22
CA ALA A 19 3.21 10.71 13.76
C ALA A 19 4.43 10.10 13.09
N SER A 20 5.63 10.43 13.52
CA SER A 20 6.89 9.85 13.04
C SER A 20 6.96 8.36 13.28
N LEU A 21 6.73 7.91 14.52
CA LEU A 21 6.75 6.48 14.88
C LEU A 21 5.73 5.68 14.06
N TYR A 22 4.53 6.22 13.90
CA TYR A 22 3.51 5.58 13.07
C TYR A 22 3.92 5.52 11.59
N SER A 23 4.47 6.62 11.05
CA SER A 23 4.97 6.69 9.67
C SER A 23 6.04 5.61 9.43
N TRP A 24 7.03 5.48 10.32
CA TRP A 24 8.07 4.46 10.20
C TRP A 24 7.52 3.03 10.30
N THR A 25 6.52 2.77 11.15
CA THR A 25 5.85 1.45 11.19
C THR A 25 5.21 1.11 9.85
N VAL A 26 4.52 2.07 9.22
CA VAL A 26 3.91 1.87 7.91
C VAL A 26 4.98 1.68 6.82
N ILE A 27 6.04 2.49 6.82
CA ILE A 27 7.14 2.41 5.85
C ILE A 27 7.80 1.03 5.89
N LEU A 28 8.23 0.58 7.06
CA LEU A 28 8.93 -0.70 7.22
C LEU A 28 8.01 -1.88 6.88
N GLY A 29 6.76 -1.85 7.34
CA GLY A 29 5.76 -2.87 7.02
C GLY A 29 5.48 -2.96 5.52
N LYS A 30 5.34 -1.81 4.84
CA LYS A 30 5.15 -1.76 3.39
C LYS A 30 6.37 -2.24 2.62
N MET A 31 7.59 -1.86 3.02
CA MET A 31 8.82 -2.35 2.41
C MET A 31 8.90 -3.87 2.43
N ALA A 32 8.63 -4.48 3.59
CA ALA A 32 8.62 -5.93 3.74
C ALA A 32 7.53 -6.58 2.88
N ALA A 33 6.30 -6.03 2.91
CA ALA A 33 5.17 -6.55 2.14
C ALA A 33 5.43 -6.49 0.62
N PHE A 34 5.89 -5.35 0.09
CA PHE A 34 6.23 -5.22 -1.33
C PHE A 34 7.39 -6.12 -1.76
N SER A 35 8.40 -6.29 -0.91
CA SER A 35 9.52 -7.21 -1.18
C SER A 35 9.03 -8.64 -1.31
N LYS A 36 8.19 -9.09 -0.36
CA LYS A 36 7.58 -10.43 -0.36
C LYS A 36 6.67 -10.62 -1.58
N ALA A 37 5.75 -9.68 -1.83
CA ALA A 37 4.84 -9.69 -2.97
C ALA A 37 5.60 -9.80 -4.30
N THR A 38 6.66 -9.01 -4.49
CA THR A 38 7.49 -9.06 -5.72
C THR A 38 8.16 -10.41 -5.89
N LYS A 39 8.73 -10.96 -4.81
CA LYS A 39 9.42 -12.26 -4.85
C LYS A 39 8.45 -13.40 -5.17
N GLU A 40 7.30 -13.42 -4.52
CA GLU A 40 6.27 -14.45 -4.74
C GLU A 40 5.62 -14.32 -6.11
N SER A 41 5.29 -13.11 -6.57
CA SER A 41 4.72 -12.90 -7.91
C SER A 41 5.67 -13.36 -9.02
N ARG A 42 6.98 -13.11 -8.89
CA ARG A 42 7.97 -13.63 -9.86
C ARG A 42 8.08 -15.15 -9.86
N LYS A 43 7.89 -15.80 -8.71
CA LYS A 43 7.88 -17.26 -8.65
C LYS A 43 6.59 -17.82 -9.23
N PHE A 44 5.46 -17.22 -8.87
CA PHE A 44 4.13 -17.62 -9.32
C PHE A 44 4.01 -17.55 -10.85
N ILE A 45 4.38 -16.43 -11.48
CA ILE A 45 4.28 -16.29 -12.94
C ILE A 45 5.19 -17.29 -13.68
N ARG A 46 6.34 -17.63 -13.09
CA ARG A 46 7.20 -18.68 -13.64
C ARG A 46 6.60 -20.08 -13.50
N ALA A 47 5.94 -20.37 -12.38
CA ALA A 47 5.21 -21.62 -12.17
C ALA A 47 4.03 -21.70 -13.14
N PHE A 48 3.25 -20.63 -13.26
CA PHE A 48 2.11 -20.53 -14.18
C PHE A 48 2.51 -20.85 -15.63
N ARG A 49 3.57 -20.21 -16.14
CA ARG A 49 4.04 -20.40 -17.53
C ARG A 49 4.67 -21.76 -17.79
N LYS A 50 5.07 -22.52 -16.76
CA LYS A 50 5.62 -23.88 -16.88
C LYS A 50 4.57 -24.97 -16.75
N ALA A 51 3.45 -24.66 -16.13
CA ALA A 51 2.41 -25.65 -15.89
C ALA A 51 1.67 -26.01 -17.17
N THR A 52 1.38 -27.28 -17.31
CA THR A 52 0.57 -27.80 -18.41
C THR A 52 -0.92 -27.80 -18.07
N ARG A 53 -1.26 -27.76 -16.79
CA ARG A 53 -2.64 -27.81 -16.31
C ARG A 53 -2.88 -26.75 -15.24
N LEU A 54 -4.01 -26.05 -15.33
CA LEU A 54 -4.39 -25.01 -14.36
C LEU A 54 -4.62 -25.58 -12.95
N GLN A 55 -5.03 -26.86 -12.83
CA GLN A 55 -5.18 -27.51 -11.53
C GLN A 55 -3.87 -27.61 -10.74
N GLU A 56 -2.73 -27.77 -11.44
CA GLU A 56 -1.40 -27.83 -10.82
C GLU A 56 -1.06 -26.47 -10.19
N ILE A 57 -1.39 -25.36 -10.87
CA ILE A 57 -1.18 -24.02 -10.34
C ILE A 57 -2.14 -23.73 -9.19
N ALA A 58 -3.41 -24.14 -9.30
CA ALA A 58 -4.38 -23.95 -8.24
C ALA A 58 -3.97 -24.65 -6.93
N ALA A 59 -3.27 -25.78 -6.99
CA ALA A 59 -2.75 -26.45 -5.81
C ALA A 59 -1.57 -25.67 -5.16
N LEU A 60 -0.90 -24.83 -5.92
CA LEU A 60 0.27 -24.04 -5.46
C LEU A 60 -0.05 -22.61 -5.04
N THR A 61 -1.28 -22.12 -5.25
CA THR A 61 -1.64 -20.71 -4.93
C THR A 61 -1.40 -20.37 -3.47
N SER A 62 -1.67 -21.31 -2.56
CA SER A 62 -1.46 -21.14 -1.12
C SER A 62 0.01 -20.87 -0.73
N GLU A 63 0.98 -21.35 -1.50
CA GLU A 63 2.40 -21.10 -1.30
C GLU A 63 2.81 -19.66 -1.68
N TYR A 64 1.98 -19.00 -2.49
CA TYR A 64 2.21 -17.65 -3.01
C TYR A 64 1.19 -16.63 -2.46
N SER A 65 0.76 -16.80 -1.22
CA SER A 65 -0.30 -16.01 -0.59
C SER A 65 -0.06 -14.49 -0.57
N ALA A 66 1.20 -14.03 -0.62
CA ALA A 66 1.53 -12.62 -0.72
C ALA A 66 1.60 -12.09 -2.16
N SER A 67 1.38 -12.95 -3.16
CA SER A 67 1.36 -12.55 -4.57
C SER A 67 -0.01 -12.05 -4.99
N PRO A 68 -0.16 -10.76 -5.41
CA PRO A 68 -1.41 -10.28 -5.98
C PRO A 68 -1.85 -11.06 -7.23
N LEU A 69 -0.88 -11.58 -8.02
CA LEU A 69 -1.19 -12.39 -9.20
C LEU A 69 -1.80 -13.74 -8.83
N ALA A 70 -1.33 -14.36 -7.74
CA ALA A 70 -1.88 -15.63 -7.27
C ALA A 70 -3.32 -15.45 -6.75
N GLN A 71 -3.62 -14.33 -6.10
CA GLN A 71 -4.98 -13.99 -5.64
C GLN A 71 -5.93 -13.83 -6.83
N VAL A 72 -5.53 -13.06 -7.85
CA VAL A 72 -6.35 -12.91 -9.08
C VAL A 72 -6.56 -14.25 -9.78
N PHE A 73 -5.52 -15.08 -9.86
CA PHE A 73 -5.64 -16.44 -10.42
C PHE A 73 -6.67 -17.27 -9.65
N GLU A 74 -6.63 -17.26 -8.33
CA GLU A 74 -7.51 -18.05 -7.47
C GLU A 74 -8.98 -17.69 -7.71
N ASP A 75 -9.32 -16.40 -7.70
CA ASP A 75 -10.69 -15.90 -7.92
C ASP A 75 -11.22 -16.26 -9.32
N VAL A 76 -10.38 -16.06 -10.35
CA VAL A 76 -10.73 -16.40 -11.73
C VAL A 76 -10.88 -17.92 -11.91
N TYR A 77 -9.98 -18.71 -11.31
CA TYR A 77 -10.03 -20.16 -11.40
C TYR A 77 -11.24 -20.75 -10.66
N GLU A 78 -11.65 -20.20 -9.53
CA GLU A 78 -12.89 -20.59 -8.86
C GLU A 78 -14.12 -20.29 -9.71
N THR A 79 -14.16 -19.11 -10.36
CA THR A 79 -15.24 -18.77 -11.28
C THR A 79 -15.24 -19.70 -12.51
N TYR A 80 -14.05 -20.02 -13.05
CA TYR A 80 -13.90 -20.99 -14.12
C TYR A 80 -14.48 -22.36 -13.75
N LYS A 81 -14.13 -22.90 -12.57
CA LYS A 81 -14.70 -24.16 -12.08
C LYS A 81 -16.23 -24.13 -11.98
N ARG A 82 -16.79 -23.04 -11.51
CA ARG A 82 -18.24 -22.86 -11.36
C ARG A 82 -18.97 -22.81 -12.71
N VAL A 83 -18.37 -22.18 -13.72
CA VAL A 83 -19.00 -22.01 -15.04
C VAL A 83 -18.85 -23.23 -15.94
N THR A 84 -17.72 -23.97 -15.83
CA THR A 84 -17.38 -25.06 -16.74
C THR A 84 -17.42 -26.44 -16.07
N GLY A 85 -17.65 -26.52 -14.76
CA GLY A 85 -17.45 -27.75 -14.00
C GLY A 85 -15.99 -28.19 -13.90
N GLY A 86 -15.05 -27.29 -14.22
CA GLY A 86 -13.60 -27.55 -14.16
C GLY A 86 -13.04 -28.27 -15.38
N SER A 87 -13.78 -28.39 -16.47
CA SER A 87 -13.37 -29.12 -17.67
C SER A 87 -13.73 -28.37 -18.96
N GLY A 88 -12.76 -28.31 -19.89
CA GLY A 88 -12.93 -27.72 -21.22
C GLY A 88 -12.91 -26.17 -21.23
N PRO A 89 -12.99 -25.57 -22.40
CA PRO A 89 -12.98 -24.11 -22.55
C PRO A 89 -14.32 -23.51 -22.09
N PRO A 90 -14.31 -22.30 -21.50
CA PRO A 90 -15.54 -21.63 -21.12
C PRO A 90 -16.32 -21.22 -22.38
N ARG A 91 -17.63 -21.46 -22.39
CA ARG A 91 -18.52 -21.03 -23.48
C ARG A 91 -18.67 -19.50 -23.56
N ASN A 92 -18.44 -18.82 -22.46
CA ASN A 92 -18.53 -17.36 -22.33
C ASN A 92 -17.45 -16.86 -21.38
N LEU A 93 -16.57 -15.99 -21.86
CA LEU A 93 -15.49 -15.39 -21.08
C LEU A 93 -15.94 -14.22 -20.22
N ALA A 94 -17.08 -13.58 -20.52
CA ALA A 94 -17.52 -12.37 -19.82
C ALA A 94 -17.64 -12.51 -18.28
N PRO A 95 -18.05 -13.63 -17.68
CA PRO A 95 -18.00 -13.81 -16.24
C PRO A 95 -16.57 -13.85 -15.68
N LEU A 96 -15.64 -14.45 -16.42
CA LEU A 96 -14.23 -14.57 -16.03
C LEU A 96 -13.51 -13.22 -16.13
N GLU A 97 -13.78 -12.45 -17.19
CA GLU A 97 -13.27 -11.08 -17.37
C GLU A 97 -13.72 -10.17 -16.24
N ARG A 98 -15.01 -10.21 -15.87
CA ARG A 98 -15.53 -9.43 -14.73
C ARG A 98 -14.87 -9.83 -13.42
N THR A 99 -14.70 -11.12 -13.17
CA THR A 99 -14.00 -11.59 -11.98
C THR A 99 -12.54 -11.14 -11.97
N ALA A 100 -11.84 -11.24 -13.10
CA ALA A 100 -10.46 -10.78 -13.21
C ALA A 100 -10.32 -9.28 -12.93
N GLN A 101 -11.23 -8.45 -13.48
CA GLN A 101 -11.26 -7.01 -13.21
C GLN A 101 -11.53 -6.69 -11.74
N THR A 102 -12.49 -7.38 -11.12
CA THR A 102 -12.83 -7.19 -9.71
C THR A 102 -11.64 -7.58 -8.82
N ALA A 103 -11.09 -8.78 -9.03
CA ALA A 103 -9.93 -9.28 -8.29
C ALA A 103 -8.69 -8.38 -8.47
N ALA A 104 -8.46 -7.87 -9.69
CA ALA A 104 -7.39 -6.92 -9.97
C ALA A 104 -7.56 -5.62 -9.16
N SER A 105 -8.77 -5.06 -9.15
CA SER A 105 -9.10 -3.86 -8.37
C SER A 105 -8.93 -4.07 -6.86
N GLU A 106 -9.37 -5.20 -6.34
CA GLU A 106 -9.22 -5.57 -4.94
C GLU A 106 -7.74 -5.75 -4.55
N ALA A 107 -6.96 -6.41 -5.41
CA ALA A 107 -5.53 -6.59 -5.21
C ALA A 107 -4.78 -5.25 -5.15
N VAL A 108 -5.10 -4.30 -6.06
CA VAL A 108 -4.52 -2.95 -6.05
C VAL A 108 -4.94 -2.19 -4.79
N THR A 109 -6.22 -2.23 -4.42
CA THR A 109 -6.73 -1.60 -3.20
C THR A 109 -6.04 -2.13 -1.94
N ALA A 110 -5.77 -3.43 -1.87
CA ALA A 110 -5.01 -4.03 -0.78
C ALA A 110 -3.56 -3.51 -0.71
N LEU A 111 -2.93 -3.29 -1.87
CA LEU A 111 -1.60 -2.68 -1.94
C LEU A 111 -1.61 -1.20 -1.52
N GLU A 112 -2.69 -0.46 -1.74
CA GLU A 112 -2.86 0.95 -1.34
C GLU A 112 -3.18 1.13 0.14
N ARG A 113 -3.60 0.10 0.82
CA ARG A 113 -3.99 0.17 2.23
C ARG A 113 -2.92 0.86 3.08
N ARG A 114 -3.33 1.81 3.93
CA ARG A 114 -2.50 2.67 4.79
C ARG A 114 -1.62 3.70 4.05
N MET A 115 -1.66 3.79 2.72
CA MET A 115 -0.91 4.81 1.99
C MET A 115 -1.41 6.22 2.30
N THR A 116 -2.72 6.37 2.52
CA THR A 116 -3.36 7.65 2.88
C THR A 116 -2.73 8.26 4.13
N TRP A 117 -2.35 7.45 5.12
CA TRP A 117 -1.70 7.95 6.33
C TRP A 117 -0.32 8.55 6.05
N LEU A 118 0.47 7.95 5.15
CA LEU A 118 1.76 8.53 4.75
C LEU A 118 1.58 9.85 4.01
N ALA A 119 0.58 9.93 3.12
CA ALA A 119 0.25 11.17 2.44
C ALA A 119 -0.18 12.26 3.43
N THR A 120 -1.06 11.93 4.38
CA THR A 120 -1.55 12.86 5.40
C THR A 120 -0.40 13.35 6.29
N ILE A 121 0.40 12.46 6.87
CA ILE A 121 1.53 12.82 7.71
C ILE A 121 2.53 13.69 6.93
N GLY A 122 2.86 13.29 5.71
CA GLY A 122 3.79 14.03 4.87
C GLY A 122 3.33 15.44 4.53
N SER A 123 2.03 15.62 4.28
CA SER A 123 1.47 16.94 3.94
C SER A 123 1.16 17.81 5.15
N THR A 124 0.77 17.23 6.30
CA THR A 124 0.31 18.02 7.47
C THR A 124 1.42 18.31 8.47
N SER A 125 2.43 17.43 8.63
CA SER A 125 3.49 17.64 9.63
C SER A 125 4.23 18.96 9.53
N PRO A 126 4.54 19.53 8.33
CA PRO A 126 5.15 20.84 8.23
C PRO A 126 4.26 21.96 8.81
N PHE A 127 2.94 21.86 8.60
CA PHE A 127 1.98 22.86 9.12
C PHE A 127 1.83 22.73 10.64
N VAL A 128 1.87 21.51 11.18
CA VAL A 128 1.89 21.27 12.62
C VAL A 128 3.15 21.87 13.25
N GLY A 129 4.32 21.70 12.60
CA GLY A 129 5.56 22.34 13.03
C GLY A 129 5.49 23.87 12.98
N LEU A 130 4.93 24.42 11.89
CA LEU A 130 4.73 25.86 11.74
C LEU A 130 3.78 26.41 12.81
N PHE A 131 2.70 25.70 13.12
CA PHE A 131 1.80 26.07 14.22
C PHE A 131 2.57 26.15 15.54
N GLY A 132 3.46 25.20 15.82
CA GLY A 132 4.32 25.25 17.00
C GLY A 132 5.23 26.49 17.06
N THR A 133 5.79 26.92 15.91
CA THR A 133 6.58 28.18 15.87
C THR A 133 5.74 29.38 16.13
N VAL A 134 4.59 29.54 15.50
CA VAL A 134 3.71 30.68 15.69
C VAL A 134 3.33 30.82 17.17
N MET A 135 2.90 29.71 17.79
CA MET A 135 2.51 29.74 19.21
C MET A 135 3.70 30.02 20.15
N GLY A 136 4.87 29.41 19.86
CA GLY A 136 6.07 29.64 20.67
C GLY A 136 6.59 31.09 20.58
N VAL A 137 6.48 31.74 19.41
CA VAL A 137 6.80 33.17 19.26
C VAL A 137 5.80 34.04 20.02
N VAL A 138 4.50 33.73 19.93
CA VAL A 138 3.44 34.42 20.70
C VAL A 138 3.74 34.37 22.20
N ASP A 139 4.04 33.16 22.74
CA ASP A 139 4.37 32.98 24.15
C ASP A 139 5.63 33.78 24.56
N ALA A 140 6.66 33.79 23.72
CA ALA A 140 7.89 34.52 23.97
C ALA A 140 7.63 36.06 24.09
N PHE A 141 6.79 36.61 23.21
CA PHE A 141 6.43 38.05 23.29
C PHE A 141 5.46 38.37 24.41
N HIS A 142 4.53 37.44 24.74
CA HIS A 142 3.62 37.61 25.87
C HIS A 142 4.40 37.76 27.20
N GLY A 143 5.47 36.95 27.35
CA GLY A 143 6.33 37.00 28.53
C GLY A 143 6.99 38.36 28.75
N ILE A 144 7.35 39.11 27.68
CA ILE A 144 7.90 40.48 27.79
C ILE A 144 6.84 41.48 28.25
N GLY A 145 5.62 41.38 27.71
CA GLY A 145 4.51 42.29 28.06
C GLY A 145 4.17 42.25 29.55
N VAL A 146 4.29 41.08 30.17
CA VAL A 146 4.02 40.88 31.61
C VAL A 146 5.20 41.33 32.48
N ALA A 147 6.44 41.17 32.01
CA ALA A 147 7.65 41.49 32.81
C ALA A 147 8.08 42.98 32.83
N GLY A 148 7.42 43.82 32.05
CA GLY A 148 7.64 45.30 32.06
C GLY A 148 9.01 45.78 31.58
N GLY A 149 9.83 44.94 30.94
CA GLY A 149 11.16 45.27 30.46
C GLY A 149 11.62 44.43 29.28
N GLY A 150 11.50 44.96 28.06
CA GLY A 150 11.79 44.27 26.83
C GLY A 150 13.27 44.16 26.47
N SER A 151 13.96 43.11 26.88
CA SER A 151 15.27 42.78 26.35
C SER A 151 15.18 41.66 25.33
N LEU A 152 15.85 41.78 24.17
CA LEU A 152 15.97 40.73 23.17
C LEU A 152 16.48 39.40 23.77
N LYS A 153 17.31 39.48 24.83
CA LYS A 153 17.79 38.33 25.59
C LYS A 153 16.66 37.53 26.26
N ALA A 154 15.54 38.14 26.55
CA ALA A 154 14.41 37.47 27.20
C ALA A 154 13.59 36.62 26.24
N VAL A 155 13.50 36.99 24.94
CA VAL A 155 12.71 36.27 23.91
C VAL A 155 13.53 35.29 23.09
N ALA A 156 14.84 35.51 22.97
CA ALA A 156 15.68 34.65 22.13
C ALA A 156 15.57 33.13 22.41
N PRO A 157 15.52 32.69 23.69
CA PRO A 157 15.31 31.25 23.97
C PRO A 157 13.98 30.72 23.45
N GLY A 158 12.86 31.45 23.67
CA GLY A 158 11.54 31.03 23.23
C GLY A 158 11.41 30.96 21.70
N ILE A 159 12.03 31.93 20.99
CA ILE A 159 12.08 31.90 19.52
C ILE A 159 12.91 30.69 19.03
N ALA A 160 14.07 30.44 19.65
CA ALA A 160 14.92 29.30 19.30
C ALA A 160 14.19 27.96 19.49
N GLU A 161 13.46 27.80 20.58
CA GLU A 161 12.63 26.62 20.86
C GLU A 161 11.48 26.49 19.85
N ALA A 162 10.83 27.58 19.50
CA ALA A 162 9.79 27.61 18.48
C ALA A 162 10.32 27.08 17.14
N LEU A 163 11.47 27.48 16.69
CA LEU A 163 12.09 27.05 15.43
C LEU A 163 12.36 25.52 15.39
N ILE A 164 12.62 24.91 16.55
CA ILE A 164 12.80 23.45 16.66
C ILE A 164 11.53 22.70 16.25
N THR A 165 10.34 23.23 16.54
CA THR A 165 9.07 22.56 16.18
C THR A 165 8.87 22.51 14.67
N THR A 166 9.25 23.56 13.92
CA THR A 166 9.20 23.54 12.45
C THR A 166 10.23 22.56 11.89
N ALA A 167 11.45 22.56 12.39
CA ALA A 167 12.48 21.62 11.97
C ALA A 167 12.03 20.16 12.21
N ALA A 168 11.40 19.89 13.36
CA ALA A 168 10.81 18.56 13.66
C ALA A 168 9.68 18.20 12.68
N GLY A 169 8.78 19.13 12.36
CA GLY A 169 7.71 18.92 11.39
C GLY A 169 8.22 18.53 10.01
N LEU A 170 9.26 19.22 9.53
CA LEU A 170 9.93 18.92 8.27
C LEU A 170 10.65 17.56 8.31
N PHE A 171 11.32 17.25 9.41
CA PHE A 171 12.00 15.98 9.60
C PHE A 171 11.05 14.77 9.56
N VAL A 172 9.83 14.92 10.08
CA VAL A 172 8.78 13.90 10.03
C VAL A 172 8.18 13.79 8.62
N ALA A 173 7.97 14.91 7.94
CA ALA A 173 7.31 14.95 6.65
C ALA A 173 8.13 14.32 5.53
N VAL A 174 9.43 14.62 5.45
CA VAL A 174 10.28 14.21 4.32
C VAL A 174 10.30 12.69 4.12
N PRO A 175 10.57 11.84 5.13
CA PRO A 175 10.53 10.38 4.94
C PRO A 175 9.15 9.87 4.53
N ALA A 176 8.08 10.44 5.06
CA ALA A 176 6.70 10.03 4.75
C ALA A 176 6.36 10.30 3.29
N VAL A 177 6.69 11.50 2.77
CA VAL A 177 6.46 11.88 1.36
C VAL A 177 7.30 11.03 0.41
N VAL A 178 8.57 10.83 0.72
CA VAL A 178 9.47 10.00 -0.11
C VAL A 178 8.94 8.57 -0.18
N ALA A 179 8.58 7.99 0.95
CA ALA A 179 8.04 6.63 1.00
C ALA A 179 6.70 6.52 0.25
N TYR A 180 5.79 7.47 0.45
CA TYR A 180 4.51 7.54 -0.27
C TYR A 180 4.72 7.53 -1.79
N ASN A 181 5.59 8.38 -2.30
CA ASN A 181 5.86 8.47 -3.74
C ASN A 181 6.48 7.16 -4.28
N GLN A 182 7.43 6.59 -3.56
CA GLN A 182 8.06 5.32 -3.98
C GLN A 182 7.07 4.15 -3.97
N PHE A 183 6.22 4.04 -2.95
CA PHE A 183 5.21 2.98 -2.90
C PHE A 183 4.12 3.16 -3.95
N THR A 184 3.68 4.40 -4.20
CA THR A 184 2.73 4.71 -5.29
C THR A 184 3.29 4.28 -6.65
N ALA A 185 4.57 4.53 -6.92
CA ALA A 185 5.22 4.06 -8.14
C ALA A 185 5.24 2.52 -8.22
N ARG A 186 5.54 1.83 -7.12
CA ARG A 186 5.52 0.36 -7.07
C ARG A 186 4.11 -0.21 -7.28
N ILE A 187 3.08 0.41 -6.71
CA ILE A 187 1.68 -0.01 -6.90
C ILE A 187 1.30 0.06 -8.38
N LYS A 188 1.69 1.12 -9.09
CA LYS A 188 1.45 1.22 -10.54
C LYS A 188 2.10 0.09 -11.33
N VAL A 189 3.32 -0.32 -10.97
CA VAL A 189 3.99 -1.48 -11.59
C VAL A 189 3.24 -2.77 -11.30
N PHE A 190 2.74 -2.97 -10.08
CA PHE A 190 1.92 -4.13 -9.75
C PHE A 190 0.59 -4.12 -10.51
N ALA A 191 -0.09 -2.97 -10.60
CA ALA A 191 -1.35 -2.84 -11.35
C ALA A 191 -1.16 -3.26 -12.81
N SER A 192 -0.11 -2.76 -13.48
CA SER A 192 0.21 -3.18 -14.85
C SER A 192 0.51 -4.69 -14.95
N ALA A 193 1.26 -5.24 -14.00
CA ALA A 193 1.59 -6.67 -14.00
C ALA A 193 0.34 -7.55 -13.76
N ILE A 194 -0.62 -7.08 -12.96
CA ILE A 194 -1.90 -7.75 -12.72
C ILE A 194 -2.75 -7.73 -13.99
N ASP A 195 -2.84 -6.59 -14.69
CA ASP A 195 -3.58 -6.47 -15.95
C ASP A 195 -3.00 -7.39 -17.03
N ASP A 196 -1.69 -7.39 -17.20
CA ASP A 196 -1.01 -8.26 -18.16
C ASP A 196 -1.23 -9.74 -17.84
N PHE A 197 -1.11 -10.11 -16.57
CA PHE A 197 -1.37 -11.47 -16.12
C PHE A 197 -2.83 -11.87 -16.30
N SER A 198 -3.78 -10.98 -16.04
CA SER A 198 -5.22 -11.26 -16.22
C SER A 198 -5.52 -11.60 -17.68
N ARG A 199 -4.93 -10.86 -18.62
CA ARG A 199 -5.07 -11.17 -20.07
C ARG A 199 -4.42 -12.50 -20.42
N GLU A 200 -3.19 -12.77 -19.94
CA GLU A 200 -2.49 -14.05 -20.15
C GLU A 200 -3.31 -15.23 -19.62
N LEU A 201 -3.91 -15.08 -18.43
CA LEU A 201 -4.78 -16.09 -17.82
C LEU A 201 -6.04 -16.34 -18.65
N LEU A 202 -6.74 -15.29 -19.08
CA LEU A 202 -7.96 -15.41 -19.88
C LEU A 202 -7.68 -16.09 -21.22
N ASN A 203 -6.60 -15.73 -21.91
CA ASN A 203 -6.17 -16.40 -23.14
C ASN A 203 -5.87 -17.88 -22.89
N SER A 204 -5.18 -18.21 -21.80
CA SER A 204 -4.90 -19.60 -21.44
C SER A 204 -6.16 -20.43 -21.15
N LEU A 205 -7.23 -19.79 -20.65
CA LEU A 205 -8.52 -20.44 -20.42
C LEU A 205 -9.28 -20.67 -21.73
N GLU A 206 -9.14 -19.81 -22.71
CA GLU A 206 -9.76 -19.92 -24.03
C GLU A 206 -9.10 -21.04 -24.85
N GLU A 207 -7.79 -21.21 -24.73
CA GLU A 207 -7.02 -22.21 -25.46
C GLU A 207 -7.14 -23.66 -24.92
N ILE A 208 -7.89 -23.88 -23.82
CA ILE A 208 -8.08 -25.22 -23.28
C ILE A 208 -8.77 -26.10 -24.33
N PRO A 209 -8.15 -27.24 -24.77
CA PRO A 209 -8.74 -28.07 -25.79
C PRO A 209 -10.07 -28.67 -25.31
N VAL A 210 -11.07 -28.65 -26.19
CA VAL A 210 -12.35 -29.35 -25.96
C VAL A 210 -12.04 -30.85 -25.86
N ARG A 211 -12.18 -31.40 -24.67
CA ARG A 211 -12.07 -32.88 -24.52
C ARG A 211 -13.22 -33.48 -25.30
N ALA A 212 -12.92 -34.15 -26.43
CA ALA A 212 -13.91 -34.89 -27.18
C ALA A 212 -14.66 -35.82 -26.19
N GLN A 213 -15.95 -35.56 -25.98
CA GLN A 213 -16.81 -36.48 -25.26
C GLN A 213 -16.77 -37.79 -26.05
N ALA A 214 -16.27 -38.87 -25.42
CA ALA A 214 -16.39 -40.18 -25.99
C ALA A 214 -17.87 -40.42 -26.28
N PRO A 215 -18.22 -40.85 -27.49
CA PRO A 215 -19.62 -41.14 -27.83
C PRO A 215 -20.18 -42.14 -26.80
N PRO A 216 -21.46 -42.01 -26.43
CA PRO A 216 -22.06 -42.96 -25.52
C PRO A 216 -21.89 -44.37 -26.11
N ARG A 217 -21.33 -45.29 -25.33
CA ARG A 217 -21.29 -46.71 -25.71
C ARG A 217 -22.74 -47.13 -25.92
N THR A 218 -23.15 -47.28 -27.17
CA THR A 218 -24.34 -48.04 -27.50
C THR A 218 -24.11 -49.48 -27.02
N LEU A 219 -24.82 -49.83 -25.96
CA LEU A 219 -24.99 -51.26 -25.59
C LEU A 219 -25.84 -51.84 -26.68
N GLU A 220 -25.20 -52.46 -27.67
CA GLU A 220 -25.89 -53.38 -28.55
C GLU A 220 -26.08 -54.67 -27.74
N GLU A 221 -27.36 -55.04 -27.60
CA GLU A 221 -27.83 -56.34 -27.10
C GLU A 221 -27.49 -57.46 -28.08
#